data_4babe6ebdf87efa22ba58d221cc771b0
#
_entry.id   4babe6ebdf87efa22ba58d221cc771b0
#
_cell.length_a   1.000
_cell.length_b   1.000
_cell.length_c   1.000
_cell.angle_alpha   90.00
_cell.angle_beta   90.00
_cell.angle_gamma   90.00
#
_symmetry.space_group_name_H-M   'P 1'
#
loop_
_entity.id
_entity.type
_entity.pdbx_description
1 polymer ?
#
loop_
_entity_poly.entity_id
_entity_poly.type
_entity_poly.pdbx_seq_one_letter_code
_entity_poly.pdbx_strand_id
1 'polypeptide(L)'
;MKHTPLLHAVLLLGVFSLASCMHDPTHYHKQKELLGNRLFHDATLSEPAGQSCATCHTLTKGFADIDSRAVSEGAVKGLYSQRNAMTISYSKFIPDLYYDEKEETYVGGLFWDGRSPSLQAQASEPFLNPVEMGNHDKRMVVDKVKRTSYYPQLIRIYGETENVDS
;
A
#
# COMPACT_ATOMS: atom_id res chain seq x y z
N MET A 1 -58.08 26.52 -22.04
CA MET A 1 -57.50 25.19 -21.72
C MET A 1 -56.21 25.41 -21.03
N LYS A 2 -56.19 25.17 -19.69
CA LYS A 2 -54.99 25.45 -18.82
C LYS A 2 -54.22 24.14 -18.65
N HIS A 3 -53.05 24.03 -19.29
CA HIS A 3 -52.16 22.90 -19.14
C HIS A 3 -51.29 23.06 -17.87
N THR A 4 -51.38 22.08 -17.04
CA THR A 4 -50.88 21.96 -15.65
C THR A 4 -49.37 21.97 -15.58
N PRO A 5 -48.77 22.75 -14.66
CA PRO A 5 -47.30 22.77 -14.39
C PRO A 5 -46.79 21.57 -13.59
N LEU A 6 -47.64 20.54 -13.36
CA LEU A 6 -47.30 19.44 -12.45
C LEU A 6 -46.35 18.38 -13.08
N LEU A 7 -46.28 18.31 -14.40
CA LEU A 7 -45.51 17.28 -15.12
C LEU A 7 -43.98 17.61 -15.16
N HIS A 8 -43.62 18.88 -15.09
CA HIS A 8 -42.21 19.29 -15.14
C HIS A 8 -41.48 19.20 -13.80
N ALA A 9 -42.19 19.24 -12.69
CA ALA A 9 -41.62 19.10 -11.35
C ALA A 9 -41.19 17.66 -11.02
N VAL A 10 -41.89 16.65 -11.59
CA VAL A 10 -41.55 15.24 -11.35
C VAL A 10 -40.33 14.80 -12.15
N LEU A 11 -40.08 15.41 -13.33
CA LEU A 11 -38.90 15.06 -14.15
C LEU A 11 -37.60 15.61 -13.56
N LEU A 12 -37.63 16.75 -12.85
CA LEU A 12 -36.45 17.36 -12.23
C LEU A 12 -36.03 16.65 -10.93
N LEU A 13 -36.95 16.03 -10.19
CA LEU A 13 -36.63 15.26 -8.99
C LEU A 13 -36.01 13.89 -9.30
N GLY A 14 -36.28 13.30 -10.46
CA GLY A 14 -35.72 12.02 -10.89
C GLY A 14 -34.23 12.08 -11.30
N VAL A 15 -33.74 13.24 -11.75
CA VAL A 15 -32.36 13.39 -12.22
C VAL A 15 -31.39 13.61 -11.05
N PHE A 16 -31.86 14.14 -9.92
CA PHE A 16 -31.00 14.38 -8.72
C PHE A 16 -30.71 13.12 -7.92
N SER A 17 -31.52 12.06 -8.05
CA SER A 17 -31.32 10.80 -7.32
C SER A 17 -30.23 9.89 -7.91
N LEU A 18 -29.81 10.10 -9.15
CA LEU A 18 -28.78 9.27 -9.82
C LEU A 18 -27.34 9.76 -9.60
N ALA A 19 -27.18 11.00 -9.15
CA ALA A 19 -25.84 11.57 -8.90
C ALA A 19 -25.26 11.18 -7.51
N SER A 20 -26.09 10.63 -6.61
CA SER A 20 -25.68 10.32 -5.22
C SER A 20 -24.99 8.96 -5.07
N CYS A 21 -24.96 8.10 -6.10
CA CYS A 21 -24.36 6.76 -6.03
C CYS A 21 -22.85 6.70 -6.34
N MET A 22 -22.19 7.82 -6.64
CA MET A 22 -20.78 7.79 -7.09
C MET A 22 -19.75 8.07 -5.99
N HIS A 23 -20.16 8.29 -4.74
CA HIS A 23 -19.22 8.54 -3.64
C HIS A 23 -19.56 7.69 -2.42
N ASP A 24 -19.50 6.35 -2.57
CA ASP A 24 -19.55 5.46 -1.42
C ASP A 24 -18.13 5.33 -0.83
N PRO A 25 -17.87 5.89 0.37
CA PRO A 25 -16.56 5.79 1.01
C PRO A 25 -16.12 4.34 1.23
N THR A 26 -17.08 3.43 1.46
CA THR A 26 -16.79 2.01 1.70
C THR A 26 -16.27 1.35 0.42
N HIS A 27 -16.84 1.69 -0.74
CA HIS A 27 -16.37 1.22 -2.03
C HIS A 27 -14.94 1.71 -2.33
N TYR A 28 -14.65 2.98 -2.05
CA TYR A 28 -13.31 3.57 -2.25
C TYR A 28 -12.26 2.89 -1.37
N HIS A 29 -12.55 2.68 -0.07
CA HIS A 29 -11.65 1.95 0.82
C HIS A 29 -11.41 0.52 0.35
N LYS A 30 -12.46 -0.17 -0.09
CA LYS A 30 -12.34 -1.53 -0.63
C LYS A 30 -11.45 -1.60 -1.86
N GLN A 31 -11.53 -0.62 -2.76
CA GLN A 31 -10.67 -0.56 -3.94
C GLN A 31 -9.18 -0.37 -3.56
N LYS A 32 -8.89 0.44 -2.55
CA LYS A 32 -7.52 0.60 -2.01
C LYS A 32 -6.98 -0.69 -1.40
N GLU A 33 -7.78 -1.40 -0.62
CA GLU A 33 -7.42 -2.70 -0.04
C GLU A 33 -7.09 -3.73 -1.12
N LEU A 34 -7.93 -3.83 -2.16
CA LEU A 34 -7.73 -4.75 -3.27
C LEU A 34 -6.45 -4.40 -4.06
N LEU A 35 -6.19 -3.12 -4.29
CA LEU A 35 -4.95 -2.66 -4.93
C LEU A 35 -3.74 -2.98 -4.04
N GLY A 36 -3.80 -2.68 -2.75
CA GLY A 36 -2.75 -2.99 -1.78
C GLY A 36 -2.43 -4.48 -1.73
N ASN A 37 -3.46 -5.33 -1.77
CA ASN A 37 -3.28 -6.77 -1.82
C ASN A 37 -2.55 -7.23 -3.08
N ARG A 38 -2.85 -6.65 -4.25
CA ARG A 38 -2.14 -6.95 -5.50
C ARG A 38 -0.67 -6.55 -5.42
N LEU A 39 -0.40 -5.32 -4.97
CA LEU A 39 0.98 -4.82 -4.76
C LEU A 39 1.77 -5.72 -3.80
N PHE A 40 1.14 -6.13 -2.69
CA PHE A 40 1.77 -6.96 -1.65
C PHE A 40 2.21 -8.33 -2.16
N HIS A 41 1.51 -8.89 -3.15
CA HIS A 41 1.80 -10.22 -3.72
C HIS A 41 2.53 -10.16 -5.06
N ASP A 42 2.83 -8.97 -5.59
CA ASP A 42 3.44 -8.85 -6.92
C ASP A 42 4.95 -9.03 -6.90
N ALA A 43 5.39 -10.21 -7.28
CA ALA A 43 6.79 -10.59 -7.36
C ALA A 43 7.54 -9.97 -8.58
N THR A 44 6.84 -9.27 -9.48
CA THR A 44 7.49 -8.55 -10.59
C THR A 44 8.09 -7.23 -10.17
N LEU A 45 7.77 -6.75 -8.96
CA LEU A 45 8.22 -5.47 -8.44
C LEU A 45 9.64 -5.50 -7.85
N SER A 46 10.27 -6.67 -7.69
CA SER A 46 11.67 -6.78 -7.24
C SER A 46 12.67 -6.81 -8.42
N GLU A 47 13.97 -6.62 -8.11
CA GLU A 47 15.08 -6.74 -9.05
C GLU A 47 16.20 -7.64 -8.49
N PRO A 48 16.45 -8.81 -9.08
CA PRO A 48 15.66 -9.46 -10.13
C PRO A 48 14.23 -9.77 -9.70
N ALA A 49 13.30 -9.91 -10.65
CA ALA A 49 11.92 -10.29 -10.35
C ALA A 49 11.85 -11.66 -9.67
N GLY A 50 10.91 -11.85 -8.76
CA GLY A 50 10.71 -13.11 -8.04
C GLY A 50 10.38 -12.95 -6.56
N GLN A 51 10.53 -11.73 -6.00
CA GLN A 51 10.22 -11.45 -4.60
C GLN A 51 9.14 -10.39 -4.46
N SER A 52 8.25 -10.61 -3.51
CA SER A 52 7.17 -9.69 -3.11
C SER A 52 7.20 -9.49 -1.60
N CYS A 53 6.39 -8.56 -1.08
CA CYS A 53 6.20 -8.42 0.37
C CYS A 53 5.73 -9.74 1.00
N ALA A 54 4.83 -10.46 0.32
CA ALA A 54 4.31 -11.76 0.78
C ALA A 54 5.38 -12.86 0.87
N THR A 55 6.53 -12.71 0.23
CA THR A 55 7.64 -13.66 0.32
C THR A 55 8.23 -13.71 1.73
N CYS A 56 8.42 -12.52 2.34
CA CYS A 56 8.96 -12.40 3.70
C CYS A 56 7.87 -12.24 4.77
N HIS A 57 6.66 -11.81 4.37
CA HIS A 57 5.52 -11.61 5.28
C HIS A 57 4.37 -12.54 4.93
N THR A 58 4.52 -13.82 5.27
CA THR A 58 3.58 -14.88 4.89
C THR A 58 2.42 -15.00 5.88
N LEU A 59 1.18 -15.04 5.36
CA LEU A 59 -0.04 -15.20 6.16
C LEU A 59 0.00 -16.44 7.07
N THR A 60 0.50 -17.56 6.57
CA THR A 60 0.58 -18.84 7.30
C THR A 60 1.54 -18.82 8.49
N LYS A 61 2.39 -17.79 8.58
CA LYS A 61 3.33 -17.56 9.68
C LYS A 61 3.02 -16.27 10.45
N GLY A 62 1.76 -15.82 10.43
CA GLY A 62 1.37 -14.59 11.09
C GLY A 62 2.02 -13.35 10.47
N PHE A 63 2.25 -13.37 9.16
CA PHE A 63 2.94 -12.33 8.40
C PHE A 63 4.41 -12.10 8.80
N ALA A 64 5.09 -13.16 9.26
CA ALA A 64 6.53 -13.23 9.39
C ALA A 64 7.13 -14.14 8.31
N ASP A 65 8.45 -14.33 8.34
CA ASP A 65 9.17 -15.15 7.34
C ASP A 65 8.69 -16.60 7.31
N ILE A 66 8.50 -17.13 6.10
CA ILE A 66 7.97 -18.49 5.87
C ILE A 66 8.91 -19.57 6.39
N ASP A 67 10.20 -19.38 6.20
CA ASP A 67 11.22 -20.39 6.52
C ASP A 67 11.62 -20.37 8.00
N SER A 68 11.02 -19.46 8.78
CA SER A 68 11.37 -19.25 10.21
C SER A 68 12.88 -19.00 10.41
N ARG A 69 13.52 -18.40 9.40
CA ARG A 69 14.92 -18.00 9.46
C ARG A 69 15.09 -16.75 10.34
N ALA A 70 16.26 -16.58 10.89
CA ALA A 70 16.60 -15.36 11.62
C ALA A 70 16.56 -14.11 10.72
N VAL A 71 16.88 -14.28 9.45
CA VAL A 71 16.87 -13.24 8.42
C VAL A 71 16.37 -13.79 7.10
N SER A 72 15.64 -12.98 6.35
CA SER A 72 15.07 -13.36 5.05
C SER A 72 16.08 -13.16 3.93
N GLU A 73 16.06 -14.06 2.93
CA GLU A 73 16.81 -13.90 1.69
C GLU A 73 16.12 -12.87 0.80
N GLY A 74 16.91 -11.99 0.19
CA GLY A 74 16.44 -10.95 -0.73
C GLY A 74 16.16 -11.46 -2.14
N ALA A 75 15.80 -10.54 -3.05
CA ALA A 75 15.58 -10.85 -4.46
C ALA A 75 16.85 -11.38 -5.14
N VAL A 76 18.02 -10.91 -4.73
CA VAL A 76 19.30 -11.43 -5.18
C VAL A 76 19.68 -12.62 -4.32
N LYS A 77 19.76 -13.80 -4.92
CA LYS A 77 20.10 -15.03 -4.24
C LYS A 77 21.43 -14.92 -3.48
N GLY A 78 21.44 -15.37 -2.23
CA GLY A 78 22.63 -15.31 -1.36
C GLY A 78 22.79 -13.97 -0.62
N LEU A 79 21.96 -12.96 -0.90
CA LEU A 79 21.89 -11.74 -0.11
C LEU A 79 20.77 -11.84 0.92
N TYR A 80 21.07 -11.53 2.16
CA TYR A 80 20.14 -11.65 3.27
C TYR A 80 19.94 -10.30 3.94
N SER A 81 18.71 -10.03 4.40
CA SER A 81 18.43 -8.89 5.25
C SER A 81 19.22 -8.98 6.56
N GLN A 82 19.46 -7.84 7.22
CA GLN A 82 20.26 -7.79 8.45
C GLN A 82 19.44 -8.05 9.71
N ARG A 83 18.13 -8.08 9.60
CA ARG A 83 17.19 -8.23 10.71
C ARG A 83 16.06 -9.18 10.34
N ASN A 84 15.43 -9.75 11.35
CA ASN A 84 14.26 -10.61 11.18
C ASN A 84 13.08 -9.85 10.55
N ALA A 85 12.35 -10.51 9.67
CA ALA A 85 11.06 -10.01 9.15
C ALA A 85 10.02 -10.08 10.28
N MET A 86 9.69 -8.93 10.84
CA MET A 86 8.66 -8.78 11.87
C MET A 86 7.29 -9.12 11.29
N THR A 87 6.38 -9.59 12.14
CA THR A 87 4.98 -9.61 11.76
C THR A 87 4.49 -8.21 11.40
N ILE A 88 3.72 -8.12 10.32
CA ILE A 88 3.03 -6.88 9.94
C ILE A 88 1.58 -6.85 10.43
N SER A 89 1.15 -7.87 11.19
CA SER A 89 -0.15 -7.87 11.83
C SER A 89 -0.27 -6.68 12.78
N TYR A 90 -1.41 -6.01 12.73
CA TYR A 90 -1.70 -4.84 13.56
C TYR A 90 -0.83 -3.59 13.30
N SER A 91 0.03 -3.57 12.29
CA SER A 91 0.90 -2.41 11.96
C SER A 91 0.11 -1.10 11.80
N LYS A 92 -1.14 -1.17 11.37
CA LYS A 92 -2.04 -0.01 11.27
C LYS A 92 -2.23 0.74 12.59
N PHE A 93 -2.06 0.08 13.73
CA PHE A 93 -2.30 0.64 15.07
C PHE A 93 -1.02 1.12 15.75
N ILE A 94 0.14 0.97 15.11
CA ILE A 94 1.40 1.52 15.60
C ILE A 94 1.36 3.03 15.38
N PRO A 95 1.51 3.86 16.44
CA PRO A 95 1.54 5.31 16.28
C PRO A 95 2.84 5.76 15.59
N ASP A 96 2.84 6.96 15.06
CA ASP A 96 4.07 7.60 14.62
C ASP A 96 5.05 7.70 15.78
N LEU A 97 6.36 7.71 15.50
CA LEU A 97 7.38 7.76 16.54
C LEU A 97 7.27 9.06 17.35
N TYR A 98 7.17 8.93 18.66
CA TYR A 98 7.25 10.07 19.60
C TYR A 98 7.96 9.68 20.90
N TYR A 99 8.42 10.66 21.65
CA TYR A 99 8.92 10.46 23.00
C TYR A 99 7.80 10.66 24.01
N ASP A 100 7.59 9.67 24.87
CA ASP A 100 6.61 9.74 25.97
C ASP A 100 7.32 10.23 27.23
N GLU A 101 7.04 11.48 27.61
CA GLU A 101 7.64 12.12 28.78
C GLU A 101 7.25 11.44 30.10
N LYS A 102 6.08 10.80 30.14
CA LYS A 102 5.58 10.14 31.35
C LYS A 102 6.25 8.79 31.58
N GLU A 103 6.43 8.03 30.51
CA GLU A 103 7.06 6.70 30.55
C GLU A 103 8.57 6.78 30.25
N GLU A 104 9.11 8.00 30.01
CA GLU A 104 10.51 8.29 29.70
C GLU A 104 11.10 7.41 28.61
N THR A 105 10.31 7.13 27.54
CA THR A 105 10.73 6.23 26.46
C THR A 105 10.18 6.66 25.11
N TYR A 106 10.79 6.13 24.04
CA TYR A 106 10.23 6.27 22.68
C TYR A 106 9.13 5.25 22.45
N VAL A 107 8.02 5.68 21.87
CA VAL A 107 6.86 4.88 21.53
C VAL A 107 6.55 5.02 20.03
N GLY A 108 6.12 3.92 19.40
CA GLY A 108 5.75 3.92 18.00
C GLY A 108 6.94 3.80 17.06
N GLY A 109 6.73 4.26 15.80
CA GLY A 109 7.67 4.05 14.72
C GLY A 109 7.71 2.61 14.21
N LEU A 110 8.28 2.43 13.04
CA LEU A 110 8.34 1.13 12.36
C LEU A 110 9.80 0.74 12.10
N PHE A 111 9.99 -0.52 11.73
CA PHE A 111 11.23 -1.27 11.88
C PHE A 111 11.63 -1.52 13.33
N TRP A 112 12.62 -2.37 13.55
CA TRP A 112 13.12 -2.73 14.89
C TRP A 112 13.70 -1.56 15.69
N ASP A 113 14.07 -0.48 15.01
CA ASP A 113 14.70 0.72 15.58
C ASP A 113 13.79 1.96 15.52
N GLY A 114 12.54 1.80 15.08
CA GLY A 114 11.58 2.91 15.01
C GLY A 114 11.91 4.00 13.98
N ARG A 115 12.94 3.79 13.12
CA ARG A 115 13.44 4.84 12.22
C ARG A 115 12.43 5.32 11.19
N SER A 116 11.47 4.48 10.80
CA SER A 116 10.42 4.88 9.87
C SER A 116 9.23 5.45 10.65
N PRO A 117 8.89 6.72 10.44
CA PRO A 117 7.91 7.41 11.28
C PRO A 117 6.47 6.95 11.02
N SER A 118 6.17 6.42 9.86
CA SER A 118 4.82 6.02 9.46
C SER A 118 4.82 4.75 8.63
N LEU A 119 3.65 4.09 8.53
CA LEU A 119 3.47 2.89 7.72
C LEU A 119 3.70 3.16 6.22
N GLN A 120 3.32 4.34 5.73
CA GLN A 120 3.54 4.74 4.34
C GLN A 120 5.03 4.90 4.04
N ALA A 121 5.77 5.54 4.92
CA ALA A 121 7.22 5.69 4.79
C ALA A 121 7.91 4.33 4.80
N GLN A 122 7.58 3.48 5.78
CA GLN A 122 8.15 2.15 5.91
C GLN A 122 7.91 1.29 4.67
N ALA A 123 6.68 1.26 4.14
CA ALA A 123 6.32 0.39 3.01
C ALA A 123 7.10 0.71 1.71
N SER A 124 7.68 1.90 1.60
CA SER A 124 8.50 2.28 0.43
C SER A 124 9.95 1.81 0.50
N GLU A 125 10.51 1.62 1.69
CA GLU A 125 11.94 1.33 1.89
C GLU A 125 12.37 -0.05 1.34
N PRO A 126 11.62 -1.15 1.55
CA PRO A 126 12.00 -2.48 1.04
C PRO A 126 12.19 -2.55 -0.47
N PHE A 127 11.45 -1.73 -1.24
CA PHE A 127 11.60 -1.72 -2.71
C PHE A 127 13.02 -1.38 -3.17
N LEU A 128 13.69 -0.47 -2.45
CA LEU A 128 15.01 0.04 -2.82
C LEU A 128 16.14 -0.66 -2.04
N ASN A 129 15.80 -1.45 -1.02
CA ASN A 129 16.81 -2.13 -0.22
C ASN A 129 17.49 -3.25 -1.04
N PRO A 130 18.82 -3.19 -1.27
CA PRO A 130 19.53 -4.16 -2.09
C PRO A 130 19.53 -5.59 -1.56
N VAL A 131 19.29 -5.76 -0.26
CA VAL A 131 19.17 -7.10 0.38
C VAL A 131 17.71 -7.53 0.60
N GLU A 132 16.74 -6.78 0.05
CA GLU A 132 15.32 -7.11 0.04
C GLU A 132 14.81 -7.15 -1.41
N MET A 133 14.09 -6.12 -1.90
CA MET A 133 13.55 -6.12 -3.27
C MET A 133 14.52 -5.62 -4.35
N GLY A 134 15.62 -4.99 -4.00
CA GLY A 134 16.81 -4.77 -4.84
C GLY A 134 16.67 -3.78 -6.00
N ASN A 135 15.59 -2.98 -6.10
CA ASN A 135 15.53 -1.97 -7.17
C ASN A 135 16.54 -0.85 -6.93
N HIS A 136 17.15 -0.36 -8.00
CA HIS A 136 18.19 0.67 -7.91
C HIS A 136 17.65 2.05 -7.55
N ASP A 137 16.42 2.37 -7.96
CA ASP A 137 15.79 3.66 -7.73
C ASP A 137 14.25 3.57 -7.80
N LYS A 138 13.59 4.66 -7.38
CA LYS A 138 12.13 4.78 -7.39
C LYS A 138 11.54 4.69 -8.80
N ARG A 139 12.24 5.22 -9.81
CA ARG A 139 11.78 5.21 -11.20
C ARG A 139 11.65 3.80 -11.72
N MET A 140 12.60 2.92 -11.42
CA MET A 140 12.51 1.50 -11.76
C MET A 140 11.25 0.85 -11.20
N VAL A 141 10.92 1.11 -9.92
CA VAL A 141 9.70 0.60 -9.29
C VAL A 141 8.44 1.11 -10.00
N VAL A 142 8.40 2.41 -10.29
CA VAL A 142 7.27 3.03 -11.00
C VAL A 142 7.09 2.46 -12.40
N ASP A 143 8.18 2.27 -13.13
CA ASP A 143 8.13 1.69 -14.48
C ASP A 143 7.65 0.24 -14.47
N LYS A 144 8.00 -0.53 -13.42
CA LYS A 144 7.43 -1.86 -13.20
C LYS A 144 5.94 -1.82 -12.93
N VAL A 145 5.49 -0.94 -12.02
CA VAL A 145 4.07 -0.75 -11.69
C VAL A 145 3.27 -0.34 -12.93
N LYS A 146 3.78 0.55 -13.77
CA LYS A 146 3.13 0.99 -15.04
C LYS A 146 2.85 -0.18 -16.00
N ARG A 147 3.62 -1.26 -15.93
CA ARG A 147 3.46 -2.45 -16.78
C ARG A 147 2.48 -3.47 -16.23
N THR A 148 1.97 -3.26 -15.00
CA THR A 148 1.04 -4.20 -14.36
C THR A 148 -0.39 -4.06 -14.89
N SER A 149 -1.17 -5.13 -14.78
CA SER A 149 -2.60 -5.12 -15.12
C SER A 149 -3.47 -4.27 -14.19
N TYR A 150 -2.96 -3.91 -13.01
CA TYR A 150 -3.67 -3.08 -12.02
C TYR A 150 -3.28 -1.60 -12.07
N TYR A 151 -2.34 -1.19 -12.91
CA TYR A 151 -1.97 0.22 -13.06
C TYR A 151 -3.17 1.13 -13.37
N PRO A 152 -4.13 0.77 -14.25
CA PRO A 152 -5.33 1.58 -14.47
C PRO A 152 -6.19 1.74 -13.21
N GLN A 153 -6.17 0.78 -12.28
CA GLN A 153 -6.86 0.90 -10.99
C GLN A 153 -6.14 1.90 -10.08
N LEU A 154 -4.80 1.88 -10.06
CA LEU A 154 -3.99 2.84 -9.32
C LEU A 154 -4.28 4.28 -9.75
N ILE A 155 -4.30 4.53 -11.06
CA ILE A 155 -4.62 5.86 -11.62
C ILE A 155 -6.04 6.31 -11.24
N ARG A 156 -7.02 5.41 -11.26
CA ARG A 156 -8.40 5.76 -10.84
C ARG A 156 -8.50 6.15 -9.36
N ILE A 157 -7.68 5.56 -8.50
CA ILE A 157 -7.72 5.79 -7.05
C ILE A 157 -6.93 7.06 -6.66
N TYR A 158 -5.76 7.28 -7.27
CA TYR A 158 -4.81 8.29 -6.84
C TYR A 158 -4.58 9.42 -7.85
N GLY A 159 -5.09 9.28 -9.07
CA GLY A 159 -4.78 10.19 -10.19
C GLY A 159 -3.45 9.85 -10.86
N GLU A 160 -3.15 10.53 -11.95
CA GLU A 160 -1.84 10.46 -12.59
C GLU A 160 -0.82 11.22 -11.74
N THR A 161 0.26 10.57 -11.38
CA THR A 161 1.39 11.21 -10.68
C THR A 161 2.40 11.65 -11.73
N GLU A 162 2.46 12.93 -12.06
CA GLU A 162 3.43 13.48 -13.01
C GLU A 162 4.85 13.59 -12.43
N ASN A 163 5.01 13.53 -11.11
CA ASN A 163 6.29 13.77 -10.43
C ASN A 163 6.73 12.58 -9.58
N VAL A 164 7.52 11.70 -10.17
CA VAL A 164 8.26 10.65 -9.45
C VAL A 164 9.67 11.11 -9.04
N ASP A 165 10.04 12.32 -9.43
CA ASP A 165 11.39 12.87 -9.25
C ASP A 165 11.53 13.79 -8.01
N SER A 166 10.52 13.85 -7.13
CA SER A 166 10.59 14.64 -5.88
C SER A 166 10.72 13.77 -4.64
#